data_d0b7e51d65198b572a52f5ee0de7cc2e
#
_entry.id   d0b7e51d65198b572a52f5ee0de7cc2e
#
_cell.length_a   1.000
_cell.length_b   1.000
_cell.length_c   1.000
_cell.angle_alpha   90.00
_cell.angle_beta   90.00
_cell.angle_gamma   90.00
#
_symmetry.space_group_name_H-M   'P 1'
#
loop_
_entity.id
_entity.type
_entity.pdbx_description
1 polymer ?
#
loop_
_entity_poly.entity_id
_entity_poly.type
_entity_poly.pdbx_seq_one_letter_code
_entity_poly.pdbx_strand_id
1 'polypeptide(L)'
;MSLTGRADWLGEKHLQRLLAALTDGGEEARIAGGAVRNTLIGQPVADIDIATTCLPAETIRRAAAAGFKTVPTGIEHGTVTAVAGGKAYEVTTLRADIETDGRRAKVSFGRDWKLDAERRDFTINALYAEADGTVVDLVGGIADIEARRLRFIGDAEARIREDYLRILRFFRFFAWYGDGRPDAEGLKACARLKEGLSQLSAERVWSELKKLLSAPDPSRALLWMRQAGVLTSVLPESEKWGIDAIHGLTRTEMDLGWAPDPLLRLEAMVPPDAARMKTLAERLKFSTGEADRLRRWALTAAVEPKTTEGELAKKLYRGDHQGFVDRLRLALASARARAVEDNAALLDAGGFSRLLGLALKWQRPDFPVKGADLTELGAAPGPKLGAILKNLEREWIESGFALDRGALLERAAEALKAS
;
A
#
# COMPACT_ATOMS: atom_id res chain seq x y z
N MET A 1 -28.65 -16.82 -0.43
CA MET A 1 -27.23 -17.18 -0.19
C MET A 1 -26.93 -16.93 1.29
N SER A 2 -26.08 -17.73 1.94
CA SER A 2 -25.76 -17.58 3.36
C SER A 2 -24.25 -17.57 3.57
N LEU A 3 -23.80 -16.83 4.58
CA LEU A 3 -22.42 -16.82 5.07
C LEU A 3 -22.14 -17.91 6.11
N THR A 4 -23.16 -18.63 6.55
CA THR A 4 -23.06 -19.71 7.54
C THR A 4 -22.06 -20.77 7.09
N GLY A 5 -21.11 -21.14 7.94
CA GLY A 5 -20.04 -22.08 7.62
C GLY A 5 -18.88 -21.50 6.79
N ARG A 6 -18.95 -20.20 6.42
CA ARG A 6 -17.89 -19.48 5.69
C ARG A 6 -17.34 -18.28 6.46
N ALA A 7 -18.02 -17.86 7.53
CA ALA A 7 -17.74 -16.66 8.30
C ALA A 7 -17.58 -16.98 9.78
N ASP A 8 -16.39 -17.37 10.23
CA ASP A 8 -16.12 -17.67 11.64
C ASP A 8 -16.38 -16.44 12.54
N TRP A 9 -16.12 -15.25 12.00
CA TRP A 9 -16.37 -13.97 12.68
C TRP A 9 -17.86 -13.70 12.95
N LEU A 10 -18.80 -14.31 12.19
CA LEU A 10 -20.24 -14.10 12.35
C LEU A 10 -20.73 -14.59 13.72
N GLY A 11 -20.18 -15.70 14.23
CA GLY A 11 -20.52 -16.28 15.52
C GLY A 11 -19.91 -15.57 16.74
N GLU A 12 -19.22 -14.45 16.53
CA GLU A 12 -18.56 -13.75 17.63
C GLU A 12 -19.58 -13.13 18.60
N LYS A 13 -19.41 -13.41 19.90
CA LYS A 13 -20.35 -13.01 20.94
C LYS A 13 -20.59 -11.50 21.02
N HIS A 14 -19.55 -10.67 20.84
CA HIS A 14 -19.73 -9.21 20.87
C HIS A 14 -20.49 -8.73 19.65
N LEU A 15 -20.19 -9.23 18.44
CA LEU A 15 -20.91 -8.89 17.22
C LEU A 15 -22.39 -9.23 17.34
N GLN A 16 -22.72 -10.47 17.74
CA GLN A 16 -24.10 -10.92 17.89
C GLN A 16 -24.87 -10.10 18.93
N ARG A 17 -24.22 -9.78 20.07
CA ARG A 17 -24.82 -8.92 21.11
C ARG A 17 -25.08 -7.51 20.61
N LEU A 18 -24.16 -6.93 19.81
CA LEU A 18 -24.35 -5.61 19.21
C LEU A 18 -25.50 -5.60 18.21
N LEU A 19 -25.54 -6.58 17.30
CA LEU A 19 -26.62 -6.72 16.32
C LEU A 19 -27.98 -6.86 17.03
N ALA A 20 -28.06 -7.73 18.04
CA ALA A 20 -29.30 -7.90 18.84
C ALA A 20 -29.75 -6.60 19.51
N ALA A 21 -28.83 -5.84 20.11
CA ALA A 21 -29.14 -4.55 20.72
C ALA A 21 -29.66 -3.50 19.72
N LEU A 22 -29.11 -3.54 18.50
CA LEU A 22 -29.47 -2.60 17.43
C LEU A 22 -30.78 -2.98 16.71
N THR A 23 -31.22 -4.24 16.80
CA THR A 23 -32.46 -4.71 16.16
C THR A 23 -33.68 -4.71 17.08
N ASP A 24 -33.53 -4.37 18.35
CA ASP A 24 -34.65 -4.30 19.30
C ASP A 24 -35.63 -3.16 18.95
N GLY A 25 -36.92 -3.32 19.33
CA GLY A 25 -37.95 -2.28 19.19
C GLY A 25 -38.27 -1.84 17.75
N GLY A 26 -38.12 -2.75 16.76
CA GLY A 26 -38.49 -2.46 15.36
C GLY A 26 -37.40 -1.74 14.56
N GLU A 27 -36.21 -1.60 15.11
CA GLU A 27 -35.02 -1.18 14.36
C GLU A 27 -34.39 -2.38 13.66
N GLU A 28 -33.55 -2.09 12.64
CA GLU A 28 -32.83 -3.10 11.87
C GLU A 28 -31.33 -2.81 11.88
N ALA A 29 -30.53 -3.89 11.91
CA ALA A 29 -29.07 -3.79 11.77
C ALA A 29 -28.53 -4.96 10.96
N ARG A 30 -27.64 -4.69 10.02
CA ARG A 30 -27.03 -5.68 9.14
C ARG A 30 -25.53 -5.44 9.03
N ILE A 31 -24.78 -6.49 8.91
CA ILE A 31 -23.36 -6.41 8.50
C ILE A 31 -23.31 -5.89 7.06
N ALA A 32 -22.41 -4.97 6.74
CA ALA A 32 -22.41 -4.27 5.47
C ALA A 32 -21.10 -4.39 4.69
N GLY A 33 -21.20 -4.44 3.38
CA GLY A 33 -20.11 -4.16 2.44
C GLY A 33 -18.93 -5.14 2.48
N GLY A 34 -17.79 -4.64 2.99
CA GLY A 34 -16.49 -5.32 2.91
C GLY A 34 -16.45 -6.71 3.49
N ALA A 35 -17.00 -6.91 4.68
CA ALA A 35 -17.03 -8.21 5.37
C ALA A 35 -17.84 -9.25 4.59
N VAL A 36 -19.02 -8.86 4.08
CA VAL A 36 -19.89 -9.73 3.28
C VAL A 36 -19.21 -10.12 1.98
N ARG A 37 -18.70 -9.13 1.22
CA ARG A 37 -17.98 -9.36 -0.03
C ARG A 37 -16.78 -10.28 0.18
N ASN A 38 -15.91 -9.98 1.13
CA ASN A 38 -14.67 -10.74 1.34
C ASN A 38 -14.96 -12.18 1.73
N THR A 39 -15.98 -12.43 2.57
CA THR A 39 -16.40 -13.78 2.92
C THR A 39 -16.89 -14.55 1.69
N LEU A 40 -17.71 -13.93 0.82
CA LEU A 40 -18.23 -14.58 -0.37
C LEU A 40 -17.13 -15.00 -1.36
N ILE A 41 -16.04 -14.23 -1.43
CA ILE A 41 -14.90 -14.54 -2.32
C ILE A 41 -13.77 -15.29 -1.63
N GLY A 42 -13.91 -15.67 -0.36
CA GLY A 42 -12.89 -16.41 0.39
C GLY A 42 -11.65 -15.56 0.77
N GLN A 43 -11.82 -14.24 0.94
CA GLN A 43 -10.76 -13.34 1.36
C GLN A 43 -10.86 -13.05 2.87
N PRO A 44 -9.73 -12.73 3.55
CA PRO A 44 -9.75 -12.35 4.95
C PRO A 44 -10.64 -11.13 5.23
N VAL A 45 -11.31 -11.15 6.37
CA VAL A 45 -12.12 -10.04 6.90
C VAL A 45 -11.34 -9.38 8.03
N ALA A 46 -10.95 -8.13 7.84
CA ALA A 46 -10.23 -7.34 8.87
C ALA A 46 -11.21 -6.53 9.73
N ASP A 47 -12.14 -5.83 9.07
CA ASP A 47 -13.06 -4.92 9.72
C ASP A 47 -14.51 -5.34 9.44
N ILE A 48 -15.39 -5.13 10.43
CA ILE A 48 -16.81 -5.44 10.33
C ILE A 48 -17.59 -4.14 10.49
N ASP A 49 -18.16 -3.68 9.38
CA ASP A 49 -19.06 -2.53 9.35
C ASP A 49 -20.50 -2.99 9.53
N ILE A 50 -21.29 -2.24 10.28
CA ILE A 50 -22.71 -2.45 10.50
C ILE A 50 -23.47 -1.25 9.96
N ALA A 51 -24.50 -1.52 9.18
CA ALA A 51 -25.50 -0.53 8.81
C ALA A 51 -26.76 -0.73 9.67
N THR A 52 -27.42 0.37 10.10
CA THR A 52 -28.60 0.29 10.95
C THR A 52 -29.60 1.41 10.63
N THR A 53 -30.87 1.13 10.95
CA THR A 53 -31.93 2.15 10.93
C THR A 53 -31.92 3.06 12.16
N CYS A 54 -31.20 2.68 13.22
CA CYS A 54 -31.03 3.54 14.40
C CYS A 54 -30.34 4.84 14.05
N LEU A 55 -30.88 5.97 14.54
CA LEU A 55 -30.13 7.25 14.50
C LEU A 55 -28.89 7.19 15.40
N PRO A 56 -27.87 8.03 15.16
CA PRO A 56 -26.60 7.96 15.90
C PRO A 56 -26.77 8.04 17.43
N ALA A 57 -27.65 8.90 17.93
CA ALA A 57 -27.93 9.01 19.37
C ALA A 57 -28.53 7.70 19.94
N GLU A 58 -29.41 7.07 19.18
CA GLU A 58 -30.04 5.79 19.57
C GLU A 58 -29.01 4.63 19.48
N THR A 59 -28.14 4.63 18.47
CA THR A 59 -27.02 3.70 18.36
C THR A 59 -26.12 3.78 19.59
N ILE A 60 -25.74 5.00 20.02
CA ILE A 60 -24.92 5.22 21.22
C ILE A 60 -25.62 4.65 22.47
N ARG A 61 -26.91 4.99 22.65
CA ARG A 61 -27.71 4.57 23.82
C ARG A 61 -27.79 3.02 23.91
N ARG A 62 -28.13 2.36 22.79
CA ARG A 62 -28.30 0.91 22.72
C ARG A 62 -27.00 0.16 22.89
N ALA A 63 -25.93 0.59 22.21
CA ALA A 63 -24.61 -0.01 22.32
C ALA A 63 -24.07 0.14 23.75
N ALA A 64 -24.23 1.31 24.38
CA ALA A 64 -23.83 1.51 25.78
C ALA A 64 -24.61 0.61 26.75
N ALA A 65 -25.93 0.48 26.58
CA ALA A 65 -26.76 -0.42 27.39
C ALA A 65 -26.34 -1.90 27.20
N ALA A 66 -25.85 -2.27 26.02
CA ALA A 66 -25.29 -3.58 25.74
C ALA A 66 -23.82 -3.75 26.19
N GLY A 67 -23.23 -2.80 26.92
CA GLY A 67 -21.89 -2.89 27.50
C GLY A 67 -20.75 -2.57 26.52
N PHE A 68 -21.01 -1.78 25.48
CA PHE A 68 -19.98 -1.25 24.56
C PHE A 68 -19.56 0.15 24.95
N LYS A 69 -18.28 0.45 24.84
CA LYS A 69 -17.80 1.84 24.82
C LYS A 69 -18.09 2.43 23.44
N THR A 70 -18.76 3.57 23.39
CA THR A 70 -19.09 4.23 22.14
C THR A 70 -18.22 5.45 21.90
N VAL A 71 -17.76 5.64 20.67
CA VAL A 71 -16.96 6.80 20.24
C VAL A 71 -17.65 7.41 19.00
N PRO A 72 -18.01 8.71 19.05
CA PRO A 72 -18.65 9.39 17.93
C PRO A 72 -17.61 9.77 16.85
N THR A 73 -17.19 8.82 16.03
CA THR A 73 -16.13 8.98 15.05
C THR A 73 -16.52 9.75 13.78
N GLY A 74 -17.83 9.92 13.55
CA GLY A 74 -18.38 10.63 12.37
C GLY A 74 -19.88 10.84 12.48
N ILE A 75 -20.34 11.47 13.56
CA ILE A 75 -21.79 11.69 13.84
C ILE A 75 -22.48 12.44 12.70
N GLU A 76 -21.83 13.44 12.14
CA GLU A 76 -22.33 14.22 10.99
C GLU A 76 -22.60 13.34 9.75
N HIS A 77 -21.92 12.19 9.65
CA HIS A 77 -22.10 11.20 8.60
C HIS A 77 -22.89 9.97 9.07
N GLY A 78 -23.36 9.97 10.30
CA GLY A 78 -24.15 8.88 10.88
C GLY A 78 -23.33 7.73 11.46
N THR A 79 -21.99 7.88 11.62
CA THR A 79 -21.11 6.79 12.07
C THR A 79 -20.75 6.93 13.55
N VAL A 80 -20.88 5.80 14.28
CA VAL A 80 -20.51 5.62 15.68
C VAL A 80 -19.65 4.36 15.77
N THR A 81 -18.51 4.42 16.44
CA THR A 81 -17.69 3.24 16.71
C THR A 81 -18.06 2.64 18.07
N ALA A 82 -18.51 1.39 18.08
CA ALA A 82 -18.79 0.60 19.28
C ALA A 82 -17.61 -0.33 19.58
N VAL A 83 -17.06 -0.27 20.80
CA VAL A 83 -15.84 -1.02 21.19
C VAL A 83 -16.15 -1.94 22.36
N ALA A 84 -15.84 -3.22 22.21
CA ALA A 84 -15.88 -4.22 23.29
C ALA A 84 -14.86 -5.32 23.06
N GLY A 85 -14.25 -5.86 24.14
CA GLY A 85 -13.30 -6.98 24.05
C GLY A 85 -12.07 -6.71 23.16
N GLY A 86 -11.64 -5.45 23.05
CA GLY A 86 -10.52 -5.05 22.18
C GLY A 86 -10.88 -4.94 20.69
N LYS A 87 -12.14 -5.17 20.30
CA LYS A 87 -12.64 -5.03 18.93
C LYS A 87 -13.48 -3.79 18.77
N ALA A 88 -13.38 -3.16 17.60
CA ALA A 88 -14.13 -1.99 17.20
C ALA A 88 -15.08 -2.36 16.04
N TYR A 89 -16.32 -1.89 16.12
CA TYR A 89 -17.34 -2.06 15.08
C TYR A 89 -17.79 -0.68 14.65
N GLU A 90 -17.69 -0.35 13.38
CA GLU A 90 -18.23 0.88 12.83
C GLU A 90 -19.73 0.67 12.54
N VAL A 91 -20.59 1.42 13.22
CA VAL A 91 -22.04 1.39 13.05
C VAL A 91 -22.49 2.65 12.37
N THR A 92 -23.03 2.53 11.17
CA THR A 92 -23.47 3.67 10.36
C THR A 92 -24.98 3.64 10.16
N THR A 93 -25.65 4.74 10.48
CA THR A 93 -27.09 4.92 10.20
C THR A 93 -27.34 4.92 8.70
N LEU A 94 -28.38 4.22 8.24
CA LEU A 94 -28.83 4.27 6.84
C LEU A 94 -29.09 5.70 6.41
N ARG A 95 -28.65 6.06 5.23
CA ARG A 95 -28.76 7.42 4.71
C ARG A 95 -28.96 7.46 3.20
N ALA A 96 -29.60 8.53 2.75
CA ALA A 96 -29.59 8.97 1.36
C ALA A 96 -28.75 10.26 1.26
N ASP A 97 -27.95 10.37 0.22
CA ASP A 97 -27.18 11.59 -0.05
C ASP A 97 -28.11 12.59 -0.76
N ILE A 98 -28.35 13.76 -0.14
CA ILE A 98 -29.24 14.81 -0.69
C ILE A 98 -28.46 15.70 -1.66
N GLU A 99 -27.24 16.08 -1.27
CA GLU A 99 -26.31 16.90 -2.07
C GLU A 99 -24.91 16.34 -1.85
N THR A 100 -24.19 16.05 -2.93
CA THR A 100 -22.81 15.56 -2.87
C THR A 100 -21.88 16.58 -3.50
N ASP A 101 -20.89 17.05 -2.71
CA ASP A 101 -19.76 17.82 -3.22
C ASP A 101 -18.47 17.11 -2.75
N GLY A 102 -18.06 16.13 -3.55
CA GLY A 102 -16.88 15.33 -3.31
C GLY A 102 -16.89 14.62 -1.95
N ARG A 103 -16.27 15.21 -0.92
CA ARG A 103 -16.15 14.63 0.42
C ARG A 103 -17.27 15.03 1.39
N ARG A 104 -18.02 16.09 1.08
CA ARG A 104 -19.07 16.63 1.94
C ARG A 104 -20.42 16.33 1.31
N ALA A 105 -21.10 15.32 1.83
CA ALA A 105 -22.49 15.06 1.49
C ALA A 105 -23.38 15.58 2.63
N LYS A 106 -24.41 16.38 2.29
CA LYS A 106 -25.54 16.53 3.19
C LYS A 106 -26.33 15.24 3.17
N VAL A 107 -26.36 14.55 4.29
CA VAL A 107 -27.02 13.27 4.43
C VAL A 107 -28.41 13.44 5.06
N SER A 108 -29.39 12.69 4.54
CA SER A 108 -30.66 12.47 5.23
C SER A 108 -30.64 11.05 5.77
N PHE A 109 -30.77 10.93 7.07
CA PHE A 109 -30.94 9.62 7.69
C PHE A 109 -32.30 9.03 7.32
N GLY A 110 -32.32 7.74 7.04
CA GLY A 110 -33.51 7.03 6.57
C GLY A 110 -33.55 5.59 7.07
N ARG A 111 -34.56 4.89 6.61
CA ARG A 111 -34.79 3.47 6.94
C ARG A 111 -34.80 2.57 5.69
N ASP A 112 -34.56 3.16 4.53
CA ASP A 112 -34.63 2.44 3.24
C ASP A 112 -33.27 1.84 2.89
N TRP A 113 -33.18 0.52 2.95
CA TRP A 113 -31.99 -0.26 2.62
C TRP A 113 -31.62 -0.17 1.15
N LYS A 114 -32.62 -0.01 0.25
CA LYS A 114 -32.36 0.11 -1.18
C LYS A 114 -31.69 1.43 -1.50
N LEU A 115 -32.16 2.52 -0.92
CA LEU A 115 -31.52 3.84 -1.09
C LEU A 115 -30.12 3.85 -0.52
N ASP A 116 -29.84 3.21 0.63
CA ASP A 116 -28.47 3.09 1.16
C ASP A 116 -27.59 2.24 0.25
N ALA A 117 -28.11 1.15 -0.33
CA ALA A 117 -27.36 0.34 -1.29
C ALA A 117 -27.05 1.14 -2.58
N GLU A 118 -28.05 1.82 -3.13
CA GLU A 118 -27.93 2.58 -4.38
C GLU A 118 -26.96 3.78 -4.30
N ARG A 119 -26.72 4.38 -3.13
CA ARG A 119 -25.72 5.45 -2.96
C ARG A 119 -24.27 4.95 -2.90
N ARG A 120 -24.03 3.66 -2.75
CA ARG A 120 -22.67 3.09 -2.71
C ARG A 120 -22.02 3.13 -4.09
N ASP A 121 -20.71 2.88 -4.15
CA ASP A 121 -19.95 2.97 -5.41
C ASP A 121 -20.17 1.78 -6.34
N PHE A 122 -19.96 0.55 -5.83
CA PHE A 122 -19.97 -0.67 -6.65
C PHE A 122 -20.95 -1.70 -6.09
N THR A 123 -21.56 -2.48 -6.99
CA THR A 123 -22.53 -3.54 -6.64
C THR A 123 -21.98 -4.50 -5.61
N ILE A 124 -20.72 -4.93 -5.73
CA ILE A 124 -20.06 -5.84 -4.80
C ILE A 124 -19.82 -5.26 -3.40
N ASN A 125 -19.93 -3.94 -3.22
CA ASN A 125 -19.79 -3.24 -1.95
C ASN A 125 -21.13 -2.92 -1.29
N ALA A 126 -22.26 -3.22 -1.95
CA ALA A 126 -23.60 -2.92 -1.49
C ALA A 126 -24.36 -4.20 -1.07
N LEU A 127 -23.63 -5.15 -0.54
CA LEU A 127 -24.16 -6.37 0.05
C LEU A 127 -24.29 -6.21 1.55
N TYR A 128 -25.33 -6.81 2.11
CA TYR A 128 -25.56 -6.85 3.54
C TYR A 128 -25.73 -8.30 4.00
N ALA A 129 -25.55 -8.54 5.29
CA ALA A 129 -25.88 -9.83 5.90
C ALA A 129 -26.63 -9.63 7.22
N GLU A 130 -27.67 -10.43 7.42
CA GLU A 130 -28.40 -10.54 8.68
C GLU A 130 -27.52 -11.21 9.76
N ALA A 131 -27.94 -11.13 11.00
CA ALA A 131 -27.24 -11.74 12.14
C ALA A 131 -27.08 -13.27 12.00
N ASP A 132 -27.96 -13.95 11.27
CA ASP A 132 -27.91 -15.37 10.98
C ASP A 132 -27.01 -15.72 9.77
N GLY A 133 -26.47 -14.70 9.09
CA GLY A 133 -25.63 -14.83 7.90
C GLY A 133 -26.42 -14.86 6.57
N THR A 134 -27.72 -14.66 6.59
CA THR A 134 -28.50 -14.52 5.34
C THR A 134 -28.05 -13.26 4.58
N VAL A 135 -27.62 -13.44 3.33
CA VAL A 135 -27.12 -12.32 2.49
C VAL A 135 -28.29 -11.61 1.82
N VAL A 136 -28.33 -10.30 1.93
CA VAL A 136 -29.29 -9.41 1.28
C VAL A 136 -28.59 -8.63 0.17
N ASP A 137 -29.02 -8.82 -1.06
CA ASP A 137 -28.54 -8.19 -2.27
C ASP A 137 -29.65 -7.37 -2.94
N LEU A 138 -29.50 -6.07 -2.97
CA LEU A 138 -30.50 -5.13 -3.49
C LEU A 138 -30.14 -4.55 -4.86
N VAL A 139 -28.92 -4.83 -5.35
CA VAL A 139 -28.35 -4.19 -6.56
C VAL A 139 -27.64 -5.17 -7.51
N GLY A 140 -27.70 -6.47 -7.24
CA GLY A 140 -27.11 -7.52 -8.09
C GLY A 140 -25.62 -7.75 -7.84
N GLY A 141 -25.14 -7.48 -6.63
CA GLY A 141 -23.73 -7.63 -6.26
C GLY A 141 -23.27 -9.09 -6.17
N ILE A 142 -24.15 -10.04 -5.83
CA ILE A 142 -23.81 -11.48 -5.77
C ILE A 142 -23.41 -11.97 -7.15
N ALA A 143 -24.21 -11.71 -8.18
CA ALA A 143 -23.91 -12.10 -9.56
C ALA A 143 -22.60 -11.48 -10.06
N ASP A 144 -22.31 -10.25 -9.68
CA ASP A 144 -21.05 -9.55 -10.03
C ASP A 144 -19.84 -10.15 -9.29
N ILE A 145 -19.99 -10.62 -8.05
CA ILE A 145 -18.95 -11.36 -7.31
C ILE A 145 -18.66 -12.70 -8.00
N GLU A 146 -19.68 -13.47 -8.33
CA GLU A 146 -19.52 -14.78 -9.00
C GLU A 146 -18.84 -14.64 -10.37
N ALA A 147 -19.21 -13.58 -11.11
CA ALA A 147 -18.60 -13.25 -12.40
C ALA A 147 -17.23 -12.52 -12.28
N ARG A 148 -16.74 -12.24 -11.08
CA ARG A 148 -15.53 -11.40 -10.85
C ARG A 148 -15.60 -10.07 -11.59
N ARG A 149 -16.77 -9.51 -11.74
CA ARG A 149 -17.04 -8.26 -12.44
C ARG A 149 -17.16 -7.09 -11.46
N LEU A 150 -16.46 -6.00 -11.75
CA LEU A 150 -16.60 -4.75 -11.00
C LEU A 150 -17.49 -3.79 -11.78
N ARG A 151 -18.64 -3.42 -11.24
CA ARG A 151 -19.63 -2.54 -11.87
C ARG A 151 -20.09 -1.45 -10.91
N PHE A 152 -20.20 -0.23 -11.44
CA PHE A 152 -20.86 0.86 -10.72
C PHE A 152 -22.34 0.56 -10.48
N ILE A 153 -22.89 1.09 -9.41
CA ILE A 153 -24.34 1.04 -9.16
C ILE A 153 -24.98 2.20 -9.92
N GLY A 154 -25.95 1.90 -10.78
CA GLY A 154 -26.61 2.91 -11.61
C GLY A 154 -25.72 3.44 -12.72
N ASP A 155 -25.84 4.74 -13.03
CA ASP A 155 -25.06 5.41 -14.07
C ASP A 155 -23.63 5.71 -13.61
N ALA A 156 -22.64 5.16 -14.31
CA ALA A 156 -21.23 5.26 -13.92
C ALA A 156 -20.72 6.72 -13.95
N GLU A 157 -21.14 7.52 -14.96
CA GLU A 157 -20.71 8.91 -15.05
C GLU A 157 -21.30 9.75 -13.93
N ALA A 158 -22.58 9.57 -13.61
CA ALA A 158 -23.23 10.26 -12.49
C ALA A 158 -22.49 9.95 -11.17
N ARG A 159 -22.17 8.67 -10.94
CA ARG A 159 -21.44 8.22 -9.75
C ARG A 159 -20.03 8.81 -9.66
N ILE A 160 -19.32 8.93 -10.76
CA ILE A 160 -17.98 9.54 -10.79
C ILE A 160 -18.06 11.05 -10.52
N ARG A 161 -19.09 11.75 -11.06
CA ARG A 161 -19.26 13.20 -10.81
C ARG A 161 -19.57 13.54 -9.36
N GLU A 162 -20.18 12.64 -8.61
CA GLU A 162 -20.39 12.81 -7.16
C GLU A 162 -19.06 12.81 -6.39
N ASP A 163 -18.11 11.96 -6.79
CA ASP A 163 -16.76 11.90 -6.22
C ASP A 163 -15.79 11.26 -7.23
N TYR A 164 -14.92 12.08 -7.80
CA TYR A 164 -13.92 11.65 -8.78
C TYR A 164 -12.93 10.60 -8.24
N LEU A 165 -12.80 10.42 -6.92
CA LEU A 165 -12.01 9.34 -6.33
C LEU A 165 -12.52 7.96 -6.76
N ARG A 166 -13.79 7.83 -7.12
CA ARG A 166 -14.37 6.57 -7.60
C ARG A 166 -13.70 6.06 -8.87
N ILE A 167 -13.04 6.93 -9.66
CA ILE A 167 -12.19 6.49 -10.78
C ILE A 167 -11.03 5.64 -10.26
N LEU A 168 -10.27 6.13 -9.28
CA LEU A 168 -9.15 5.38 -8.71
C LEU A 168 -9.61 4.14 -7.96
N ARG A 169 -10.73 4.25 -7.26
CA ARG A 169 -11.38 3.13 -6.58
C ARG A 169 -11.78 2.03 -7.57
N PHE A 170 -12.29 2.37 -8.76
CA PHE A 170 -12.63 1.40 -9.80
C PHE A 170 -11.42 0.52 -10.15
N PHE A 171 -10.28 1.11 -10.46
CA PHE A 171 -9.07 0.35 -10.78
C PHE A 171 -8.53 -0.42 -9.57
N ARG A 172 -8.57 0.16 -8.37
CA ARG A 172 -8.17 -0.53 -7.15
C ARG A 172 -9.04 -1.76 -6.87
N PHE A 173 -10.35 -1.60 -6.91
CA PHE A 173 -11.27 -2.73 -6.68
C PHE A 173 -11.15 -3.78 -7.79
N PHE A 174 -10.90 -3.37 -9.02
CA PHE A 174 -10.62 -4.31 -10.10
C PHE A 174 -9.32 -5.10 -9.86
N ALA A 175 -8.25 -4.47 -9.35
CA ALA A 175 -7.02 -5.16 -9.00
C ALA A 175 -7.20 -6.21 -7.89
N TRP A 176 -8.10 -5.96 -6.94
CA TRP A 176 -8.33 -6.84 -5.81
C TRP A 176 -9.37 -7.94 -6.08
N TYR A 177 -10.38 -7.66 -6.87
CA TYR A 177 -11.59 -8.49 -6.94
C TYR A 177 -12.01 -8.86 -8.36
N GLY A 178 -11.57 -8.09 -9.35
CA GLY A 178 -11.92 -8.29 -10.75
C GLY A 178 -11.11 -9.36 -11.44
N ASP A 179 -11.67 -9.90 -12.53
CA ASP A 179 -10.96 -10.76 -13.46
C ASP A 179 -11.36 -10.43 -14.90
N GLY A 180 -10.60 -10.92 -15.89
CA GLY A 180 -10.84 -10.70 -17.29
C GLY A 180 -10.72 -9.25 -17.72
N ARG A 181 -11.79 -8.69 -18.26
CA ARG A 181 -11.88 -7.29 -18.71
C ARG A 181 -12.71 -6.48 -17.73
N PRO A 182 -12.32 -5.22 -17.45
CA PRO A 182 -13.16 -4.32 -16.68
C PRO A 182 -14.51 -4.12 -17.36
N ASP A 183 -15.52 -3.74 -16.57
CA ASP A 183 -16.81 -3.32 -17.10
C ASP A 183 -16.65 -2.18 -18.10
N ALA A 184 -17.22 -2.35 -19.30
CA ALA A 184 -16.98 -1.44 -20.43
C ALA A 184 -17.51 -0.03 -20.17
N GLU A 185 -18.70 0.08 -19.57
CA GLU A 185 -19.31 1.38 -19.28
C GLU A 185 -18.57 2.09 -18.15
N GLY A 186 -18.18 1.36 -17.11
CA GLY A 186 -17.33 1.88 -16.02
C GLY A 186 -15.98 2.38 -16.56
N LEU A 187 -15.32 1.61 -17.43
CA LEU A 187 -14.04 1.99 -18.01
C LEU A 187 -14.16 3.24 -18.90
N LYS A 188 -15.19 3.32 -19.75
CA LYS A 188 -15.47 4.51 -20.58
C LYS A 188 -15.74 5.75 -19.72
N ALA A 189 -16.55 5.62 -18.66
CA ALA A 189 -16.85 6.72 -17.75
C ALA A 189 -15.58 7.22 -17.06
N CYS A 190 -14.71 6.31 -16.57
CA CYS A 190 -13.42 6.67 -16.00
C CYS A 190 -12.53 7.44 -17.00
N ALA A 191 -12.45 6.97 -18.25
CA ALA A 191 -11.65 7.62 -19.27
C ALA A 191 -12.17 9.03 -19.65
N ARG A 192 -13.50 9.21 -19.73
CA ARG A 192 -14.14 10.48 -20.06
C ARG A 192 -13.99 11.53 -18.96
N LEU A 193 -14.05 11.10 -17.70
CA LEU A 193 -14.10 11.98 -16.54
C LEU A 193 -12.77 12.12 -15.80
N LYS A 194 -11.67 11.58 -16.35
CA LYS A 194 -10.34 11.58 -15.70
C LYS A 194 -9.81 12.96 -15.32
N GLU A 195 -10.20 14.02 -16.05
CA GLU A 195 -9.78 15.39 -15.74
C GLU A 195 -10.25 15.87 -14.35
N GLY A 196 -11.36 15.31 -13.86
CA GLY A 196 -11.86 15.57 -12.51
C GLY A 196 -10.93 15.09 -11.39
N LEU A 197 -9.97 14.21 -11.69
CA LEU A 197 -8.95 13.77 -10.72
C LEU A 197 -8.11 14.92 -10.20
N SER A 198 -7.96 16.01 -10.96
CA SER A 198 -7.24 17.22 -10.53
C SER A 198 -7.90 17.95 -9.35
N GLN A 199 -9.17 17.66 -9.05
CA GLN A 199 -9.92 18.26 -7.92
C GLN A 199 -9.69 17.49 -6.60
N LEU A 200 -9.04 16.33 -6.65
CA LEU A 200 -8.83 15.49 -5.47
C LEU A 200 -7.63 15.96 -4.66
N SER A 201 -7.71 15.80 -3.34
CA SER A 201 -6.53 16.00 -2.51
C SER A 201 -5.46 14.93 -2.79
N ALA A 202 -4.21 15.33 -2.73
CA ALA A 202 -3.05 14.48 -3.01
C ALA A 202 -3.03 13.23 -2.10
N GLU A 203 -3.40 13.39 -0.84
CA GLU A 203 -3.45 12.31 0.15
C GLU A 203 -4.47 11.24 -0.23
N ARG A 204 -5.64 11.65 -0.75
CA ARG A 204 -6.66 10.71 -1.23
C ARG A 204 -6.15 9.94 -2.45
N VAL A 205 -5.53 10.63 -3.40
CA VAL A 205 -4.94 10.01 -4.60
C VAL A 205 -3.88 9.01 -4.20
N TRP A 206 -2.92 9.38 -3.34
CA TRP A 206 -1.86 8.49 -2.91
C TRP A 206 -2.40 7.28 -2.13
N SER A 207 -3.34 7.50 -1.22
CA SER A 207 -3.97 6.41 -0.47
C SER A 207 -4.61 5.35 -1.38
N GLU A 208 -5.31 5.75 -2.44
CA GLU A 208 -5.92 4.80 -3.40
C GLU A 208 -4.87 4.11 -4.28
N LEU A 209 -3.86 4.85 -4.77
CA LEU A 209 -2.74 4.27 -5.53
C LEU A 209 -1.96 3.26 -4.69
N LYS A 210 -1.65 3.58 -3.45
CA LYS A 210 -0.94 2.68 -2.53
C LYS A 210 -1.72 1.38 -2.30
N LYS A 211 -3.04 1.47 -2.07
CA LYS A 211 -3.92 0.30 -1.93
C LYS A 211 -4.02 -0.51 -3.23
N LEU A 212 -4.02 0.15 -4.39
CA LEU A 212 -3.97 -0.52 -5.69
C LEU A 212 -2.66 -1.27 -5.85
N LEU A 213 -1.53 -0.62 -5.58
CA LEU A 213 -0.20 -1.24 -5.65
C LEU A 213 0.00 -2.35 -4.61
N SER A 214 -0.79 -2.39 -3.53
CA SER A 214 -0.78 -3.47 -2.53
C SER A 214 -1.61 -4.70 -2.95
N ALA A 215 -2.35 -4.65 -4.07
CA ALA A 215 -3.12 -5.80 -4.55
C ALA A 215 -2.20 -7.00 -4.87
N PRO A 216 -2.68 -8.24 -4.79
CA PRO A 216 -1.89 -9.43 -5.13
C PRO A 216 -1.22 -9.31 -6.51
N ASP A 217 -1.98 -8.95 -7.54
CA ASP A 217 -1.46 -8.59 -8.87
C ASP A 217 -2.17 -7.35 -9.42
N PRO A 218 -1.56 -6.15 -9.36
CA PRO A 218 -2.13 -4.93 -9.92
C PRO A 218 -1.85 -4.74 -11.42
N SER A 219 -1.07 -5.61 -12.07
CA SER A 219 -0.55 -5.39 -13.42
C SER A 219 -1.64 -5.12 -14.47
N ARG A 220 -2.71 -5.91 -14.44
CA ARG A 220 -3.86 -5.76 -15.35
C ARG A 220 -4.63 -4.46 -15.10
N ALA A 221 -4.86 -4.12 -13.84
CA ALA A 221 -5.53 -2.88 -13.47
C ALA A 221 -4.72 -1.65 -13.92
N LEU A 222 -3.41 -1.66 -13.72
CA LEU A 222 -2.50 -0.60 -14.16
C LEU A 222 -2.46 -0.48 -15.69
N LEU A 223 -2.51 -1.60 -16.42
CA LEU A 223 -2.59 -1.60 -17.89
C LEU A 223 -3.86 -0.91 -18.37
N TRP A 224 -5.03 -1.28 -17.84
CA TRP A 224 -6.30 -0.64 -18.16
C TRP A 224 -6.35 0.83 -17.73
N MET A 225 -5.75 1.15 -16.58
CA MET A 225 -5.63 2.51 -16.08
C MET A 225 -4.78 3.39 -17.01
N ARG A 226 -3.70 2.83 -17.58
CA ARG A 226 -2.87 3.49 -18.60
C ARG A 226 -3.65 3.70 -19.89
N GLN A 227 -4.34 2.67 -20.39
CA GLN A 227 -5.13 2.74 -21.63
C GLN A 227 -6.27 3.77 -21.53
N ALA A 228 -6.88 3.91 -20.35
CA ALA A 228 -7.88 4.93 -20.08
C ALA A 228 -7.29 6.35 -19.91
N GLY A 229 -5.97 6.50 -19.91
CA GLY A 229 -5.27 7.77 -19.64
C GLY A 229 -5.32 8.23 -18.17
N VAL A 230 -5.90 7.42 -17.29
CA VAL A 230 -6.05 7.74 -15.86
C VAL A 230 -4.70 7.66 -15.14
N LEU A 231 -3.86 6.67 -15.47
CA LEU A 231 -2.56 6.52 -14.83
C LEU A 231 -1.66 7.75 -15.08
N THR A 232 -1.60 8.22 -16.31
CA THR A 232 -0.81 9.41 -16.69
C THR A 232 -1.31 10.67 -15.99
N SER A 233 -2.63 10.79 -15.75
CA SER A 233 -3.21 11.93 -15.03
C SER A 233 -2.76 12.00 -13.56
N VAL A 234 -2.54 10.86 -12.89
CA VAL A 234 -2.18 10.82 -11.46
C VAL A 234 -0.70 10.53 -11.22
N LEU A 235 -0.04 9.84 -12.15
CA LEU A 235 1.38 9.45 -12.08
C LEU A 235 2.07 9.68 -13.44
N PRO A 236 2.21 10.95 -13.88
CA PRO A 236 2.85 11.28 -15.16
C PRO A 236 4.29 10.79 -15.26
N GLU A 237 4.97 10.58 -14.12
CA GLU A 237 6.33 10.05 -14.05
C GLU A 237 6.45 8.63 -14.66
N SER A 238 5.33 7.88 -14.75
CA SER A 238 5.27 6.53 -15.33
C SER A 238 5.08 6.50 -16.86
N GLU A 239 4.88 7.64 -17.53
CA GLU A 239 4.45 7.69 -18.94
C GLU A 239 5.38 6.95 -19.91
N LYS A 240 6.70 7.07 -19.71
CA LYS A 240 7.74 6.47 -20.56
C LYS A 240 8.52 5.38 -19.83
N TRP A 241 8.01 4.88 -18.72
CA TRP A 241 8.74 3.96 -17.86
C TRP A 241 7.87 2.75 -17.50
N GLY A 242 8.48 1.67 -17.37
CA GLY A 242 8.35 0.37 -16.78
C GLY A 242 7.02 -0.16 -16.29
N ILE A 243 5.84 0.26 -16.74
CA ILE A 243 4.61 -0.40 -16.31
C ILE A 243 4.63 -1.90 -16.63
N ASP A 244 5.34 -2.28 -17.69
CA ASP A 244 5.50 -3.68 -18.09
C ASP A 244 6.36 -4.47 -17.10
N ALA A 245 7.21 -3.79 -16.30
CA ALA A 245 8.00 -4.40 -15.24
C ALA A 245 7.15 -4.91 -14.06
N ILE A 246 5.96 -4.37 -13.85
CA ILE A 246 5.08 -4.76 -12.75
C ILE A 246 4.68 -6.23 -12.85
N HIS A 247 4.36 -6.74 -14.03
CA HIS A 247 3.99 -8.14 -14.21
C HIS A 247 5.15 -9.08 -13.83
N GLY A 248 6.37 -8.76 -14.27
CA GLY A 248 7.57 -9.52 -13.90
C GLY A 248 7.90 -9.45 -12.41
N LEU A 249 7.68 -8.27 -11.79
CA LEU A 249 7.88 -8.08 -10.36
C LEU A 249 6.88 -8.88 -9.54
N THR A 250 5.59 -8.78 -9.82
CA THR A 250 4.54 -9.51 -9.08
C THR A 250 4.70 -11.01 -9.20
N ARG A 251 5.06 -11.52 -10.40
CA ARG A 251 5.38 -12.93 -10.58
C ARG A 251 6.59 -13.35 -9.75
N THR A 252 7.64 -12.53 -9.70
CA THR A 252 8.83 -12.80 -8.89
C THR A 252 8.51 -12.75 -7.40
N GLU A 253 7.67 -11.81 -6.93
CA GLU A 253 7.19 -11.76 -5.56
C GLU A 253 6.46 -13.05 -5.17
N MET A 254 5.55 -13.53 -6.02
CA MET A 254 4.81 -14.79 -5.79
C MET A 254 5.74 -16.01 -5.74
N ASP A 255 6.64 -16.13 -6.73
CA ASP A 255 7.57 -17.27 -6.84
C ASP A 255 8.55 -17.35 -5.67
N LEU A 256 8.99 -16.21 -5.15
CA LEU A 256 9.98 -16.10 -4.06
C LEU A 256 9.35 -15.83 -2.68
N GLY A 257 8.03 -15.78 -2.60
CA GLY A 257 7.31 -15.55 -1.34
C GLY A 257 7.54 -14.15 -0.75
N TRP A 258 7.80 -13.14 -1.57
CA TRP A 258 7.91 -11.77 -1.09
C TRP A 258 6.53 -11.18 -0.83
N ALA A 259 6.39 -10.49 0.30
CA ALA A 259 5.17 -9.73 0.55
C ALA A 259 5.04 -8.59 -0.47
N PRO A 260 3.82 -8.30 -0.98
CA PRO A 260 3.58 -7.14 -1.82
C PRO A 260 4.03 -5.83 -1.17
N ASP A 261 4.92 -5.10 -1.85
CA ASP A 261 5.45 -3.82 -1.38
C ASP A 261 5.05 -2.70 -2.34
N PRO A 262 4.11 -1.82 -1.97
CA PRO A 262 3.60 -0.78 -2.86
C PRO A 262 4.67 0.25 -3.26
N LEU A 263 5.68 0.51 -2.44
CA LEU A 263 6.77 1.41 -2.81
C LEU A 263 7.73 0.76 -3.81
N LEU A 264 8.12 -0.50 -3.60
CA LEU A 264 8.94 -1.24 -4.56
C LEU A 264 8.24 -1.35 -5.94
N ARG A 265 6.92 -1.55 -5.93
CA ARG A 265 6.11 -1.57 -7.16
C ARG A 265 6.02 -0.19 -7.82
N LEU A 266 5.96 0.89 -7.02
CA LEU A 266 6.07 2.25 -7.56
C LEU A 266 7.45 2.50 -8.18
N GLU A 267 8.53 2.09 -7.51
CA GLU A 267 9.91 2.18 -8.01
C GLU A 267 10.10 1.46 -9.35
N ALA A 268 9.39 0.33 -9.57
CA ALA A 268 9.39 -0.36 -10.86
C ALA A 268 8.76 0.48 -11.99
N MET A 269 7.86 1.41 -11.66
CA MET A 269 7.06 2.19 -12.61
C MET A 269 7.60 3.57 -12.91
N VAL A 270 8.59 4.06 -12.16
CA VAL A 270 9.12 5.43 -12.28
C VAL A 270 10.64 5.41 -12.48
N PRO A 271 11.22 6.44 -13.15
CA PRO A 271 12.65 6.48 -13.33
C PRO A 271 13.38 6.74 -11.99
N PRO A 272 14.59 6.16 -11.80
CA PRO A 272 15.39 6.39 -10.61
C PRO A 272 16.12 7.74 -10.66
N ASP A 273 15.36 8.81 -10.57
CA ASP A 273 15.83 10.19 -10.60
C ASP A 273 15.43 10.88 -9.29
N ALA A 274 16.41 11.27 -8.48
CA ALA A 274 16.17 11.80 -7.14
C ALA A 274 15.37 13.13 -7.15
N ALA A 275 15.58 13.99 -8.16
CA ALA A 275 14.86 15.25 -8.28
C ALA A 275 13.39 15.02 -8.62
N ARG A 276 13.12 14.10 -9.57
CA ARG A 276 11.74 13.69 -9.91
C ARG A 276 11.05 13.01 -8.74
N MET A 277 11.76 12.14 -8.00
CA MET A 277 11.19 11.46 -6.83
C MET A 277 10.85 12.43 -5.71
N LYS A 278 11.66 13.48 -5.53
CA LYS A 278 11.33 14.57 -4.60
C LYS A 278 10.04 15.29 -5.02
N THR A 279 9.93 15.70 -6.27
CA THR A 279 8.73 16.37 -6.81
C THR A 279 7.48 15.47 -6.71
N LEU A 280 7.60 14.18 -7.02
CA LEU A 280 6.53 13.20 -6.87
C LEU A 280 6.05 13.08 -5.42
N ALA A 281 6.99 12.95 -4.47
CA ALA A 281 6.69 12.82 -3.05
C ALA A 281 6.00 14.08 -2.48
N GLU A 282 6.45 15.26 -2.89
CA GLU A 282 5.83 16.55 -2.52
C GLU A 282 4.42 16.69 -3.11
N ARG A 283 4.25 16.34 -4.40
CA ARG A 283 2.98 16.42 -5.13
C ARG A 283 1.92 15.48 -4.57
N LEU A 284 2.29 14.25 -4.23
CA LEU A 284 1.36 13.24 -3.69
C LEU A 284 1.34 13.21 -2.15
N LYS A 285 2.05 14.12 -1.48
CA LYS A 285 2.08 14.22 -0.02
C LYS A 285 2.45 12.90 0.67
N PHE A 286 3.56 12.31 0.23
CA PHE A 286 4.10 11.11 0.88
C PHE A 286 4.46 11.38 2.33
N SER A 287 4.39 10.35 3.18
CA SER A 287 4.98 10.43 4.51
C SER A 287 6.51 10.61 4.41
N THR A 288 7.13 11.17 5.44
CA THR A 288 8.59 11.36 5.48
C THR A 288 9.36 10.06 5.20
N GLY A 289 8.89 8.94 5.76
CA GLY A 289 9.54 7.63 5.55
C GLY A 289 9.43 7.13 4.11
N GLU A 290 8.27 7.31 3.46
CA GLU A 290 8.06 6.94 2.05
C GLU A 290 8.90 7.81 1.12
N ALA A 291 8.89 9.12 1.32
CA ALA A 291 9.68 10.07 0.54
C ALA A 291 11.19 9.79 0.66
N ASP A 292 11.66 9.49 1.86
CA ASP A 292 13.06 9.17 2.15
C ASP A 292 13.49 7.85 1.50
N ARG A 293 12.66 6.79 1.55
CA ARG A 293 12.95 5.51 0.89
C ARG A 293 13.08 5.70 -0.61
N LEU A 294 12.10 6.38 -1.24
CA LEU A 294 12.10 6.64 -2.67
C LEU A 294 13.31 7.47 -3.12
N ARG A 295 13.69 8.50 -2.35
CA ARG A 295 14.88 9.31 -2.60
C ARG A 295 16.16 8.48 -2.49
N ARG A 296 16.31 7.69 -1.44
CA ARG A 296 17.49 6.83 -1.22
C ARG A 296 17.62 5.78 -2.32
N TRP A 297 16.53 5.12 -2.69
CA TRP A 297 16.51 4.23 -3.84
C TRP A 297 16.97 4.93 -5.13
N ALA A 298 16.47 6.12 -5.42
CA ALA A 298 16.83 6.87 -6.62
C ALA A 298 18.32 7.28 -6.64
N LEU A 299 18.90 7.59 -5.49
CA LEU A 299 20.32 7.92 -5.34
C LEU A 299 21.24 6.70 -5.36
N THR A 300 20.71 5.50 -5.10
CA THR A 300 21.50 4.27 -5.07
C THR A 300 21.91 3.86 -6.48
N ALA A 301 23.20 3.65 -6.69
CA ALA A 301 23.73 3.17 -7.97
C ALA A 301 23.25 1.76 -8.29
N ALA A 302 23.09 1.47 -9.58
CA ALA A 302 22.82 0.12 -10.05
C ALA A 302 23.97 -0.84 -9.68
N VAL A 303 23.62 -2.11 -9.49
CA VAL A 303 24.58 -3.18 -9.20
C VAL A 303 24.60 -4.14 -10.38
N GLU A 304 25.78 -4.51 -10.82
CA GLU A 304 25.97 -5.48 -11.91
C GLU A 304 25.84 -6.92 -11.38
N PRO A 305 25.29 -7.88 -12.15
CA PRO A 305 25.08 -9.24 -11.68
C PRO A 305 26.39 -9.98 -11.36
N LYS A 306 27.50 -9.54 -11.95
CA LYS A 306 28.86 -10.11 -11.75
C LYS A 306 29.62 -9.46 -10.58
N THR A 307 29.03 -8.48 -9.88
CA THR A 307 29.62 -7.82 -8.71
C THR A 307 30.06 -8.86 -7.68
N THR A 308 31.28 -8.74 -7.18
CA THR A 308 31.82 -9.64 -6.15
C THR A 308 31.23 -9.32 -4.77
N GLU A 309 31.34 -10.25 -3.83
CA GLU A 309 30.91 -10.04 -2.43
C GLU A 309 31.59 -8.84 -1.79
N GLY A 310 32.93 -8.74 -1.94
CA GLY A 310 33.71 -7.64 -1.39
C GLY A 310 33.30 -6.27 -1.96
N GLU A 311 33.06 -6.19 -3.28
CA GLU A 311 32.58 -4.98 -3.92
C GLU A 311 31.15 -4.60 -3.45
N LEU A 312 30.27 -5.58 -3.29
CA LEU A 312 28.93 -5.33 -2.75
C LEU A 312 29.01 -4.84 -1.30
N ALA A 313 29.83 -5.47 -0.46
CA ALA A 313 30.03 -5.05 0.94
C ALA A 313 30.52 -3.60 1.04
N LYS A 314 31.49 -3.20 0.19
CA LYS A 314 31.97 -1.80 0.11
C LYS A 314 30.86 -0.82 -0.31
N LYS A 315 30.03 -1.22 -1.29
CA LYS A 315 28.87 -0.41 -1.73
C LYS A 315 27.82 -0.26 -0.61
N LEU A 316 27.48 -1.35 0.07
CA LEU A 316 26.53 -1.37 1.19
C LEU A 316 27.02 -0.51 2.37
N TYR A 317 28.32 -0.54 2.66
CA TYR A 317 28.90 0.28 3.72
C TYR A 317 28.82 1.79 3.43
N ARG A 318 29.07 2.19 2.18
CA ARG A 318 29.10 3.60 1.75
C ARG A 318 27.73 4.18 1.42
N GLY A 319 26.78 3.31 1.09
CA GLY A 319 25.46 3.70 0.58
C GLY A 319 24.33 3.36 1.51
N ASP A 320 23.12 3.46 0.97
CA ASP A 320 21.89 3.10 1.69
C ASP A 320 21.55 1.62 1.51
N HIS A 321 21.47 0.89 2.60
CA HIS A 321 21.19 -0.55 2.59
C HIS A 321 19.85 -0.88 1.94
N GLN A 322 18.77 -0.18 2.32
CA GLN A 322 17.43 -0.41 1.75
C GLN A 322 17.40 -0.08 0.25
N GLY A 323 18.05 1.01 -0.15
CA GLY A 323 18.17 1.38 -1.55
C GLY A 323 18.85 0.29 -2.39
N PHE A 324 19.90 -0.35 -1.88
CA PHE A 324 20.52 -1.50 -2.57
C PHE A 324 19.62 -2.73 -2.61
N VAL A 325 18.91 -3.04 -1.53
CA VAL A 325 17.94 -4.14 -1.51
C VAL A 325 16.85 -3.93 -2.56
N ASP A 326 16.28 -2.72 -2.64
CA ASP A 326 15.24 -2.39 -3.62
C ASP A 326 15.79 -2.47 -5.06
N ARG A 327 16.99 -1.92 -5.31
CA ARG A 327 17.67 -2.05 -6.62
C ARG A 327 17.90 -3.50 -7.03
N LEU A 328 18.38 -4.34 -6.10
CA LEU A 328 18.63 -5.75 -6.37
C LEU A 328 17.32 -6.54 -6.59
N ARG A 329 16.27 -6.24 -5.85
CA ARG A 329 14.95 -6.86 -6.08
C ARG A 329 14.40 -6.53 -7.47
N LEU A 330 14.46 -5.27 -7.88
CA LEU A 330 13.99 -4.84 -9.20
C LEU A 330 14.86 -5.43 -10.32
N ALA A 331 16.17 -5.46 -10.15
CA ALA A 331 17.09 -6.07 -11.12
C ALA A 331 16.85 -7.57 -11.25
N LEU A 332 16.65 -8.29 -10.14
CA LEU A 332 16.33 -9.70 -10.13
C LEU A 332 15.00 -9.97 -10.85
N ALA A 333 13.95 -9.20 -10.54
CA ALA A 333 12.65 -9.36 -11.18
C ALA A 333 12.72 -9.11 -12.68
N SER A 334 13.44 -8.07 -13.11
CA SER A 334 13.68 -7.77 -14.53
C SER A 334 14.46 -8.88 -15.24
N ALA A 335 15.53 -9.40 -14.62
CA ALA A 335 16.32 -10.49 -15.19
C ALA A 335 15.49 -11.78 -15.30
N ARG A 336 14.69 -12.13 -14.28
CA ARG A 336 13.79 -13.30 -14.31
C ARG A 336 12.73 -13.18 -15.41
N ALA A 337 12.17 -12.00 -15.61
CA ALA A 337 11.18 -11.78 -16.67
C ALA A 337 11.79 -12.00 -18.06
N ARG A 338 13.03 -11.54 -18.31
CA ARG A 338 13.74 -11.73 -19.58
C ARG A 338 14.25 -13.15 -19.76
N ALA A 339 14.54 -13.87 -18.68
CA ALA A 339 15.09 -15.25 -18.71
C ALA A 339 14.11 -16.27 -19.33
N VAL A 340 12.85 -15.91 -19.54
CA VAL A 340 11.85 -16.74 -20.26
C VAL A 340 12.28 -16.93 -21.73
N GLU A 341 12.96 -15.95 -22.32
CA GLU A 341 13.33 -15.92 -23.73
C GLU A 341 14.87 -15.84 -23.96
N ASP A 342 15.64 -15.54 -22.90
CA ASP A 342 17.08 -15.26 -22.99
C ASP A 342 17.88 -15.99 -21.90
N ASN A 343 18.73 -16.93 -22.32
CA ASN A 343 19.61 -17.68 -21.42
C ASN A 343 20.67 -16.81 -20.72
N ALA A 344 21.10 -15.69 -21.32
CA ALA A 344 22.01 -14.77 -20.66
C ALA A 344 21.33 -14.08 -19.47
N ALA A 345 20.05 -13.72 -19.61
CA ALA A 345 19.27 -13.18 -18.51
C ALA A 345 19.06 -14.16 -17.35
N LEU A 346 19.10 -15.47 -17.61
CA LEU A 346 19.08 -16.50 -16.56
C LEU A 346 20.33 -16.45 -15.68
N LEU A 347 21.52 -16.26 -16.30
CA LEU A 347 22.77 -16.07 -15.56
C LEU A 347 22.74 -14.77 -14.73
N ASP A 348 22.22 -13.69 -15.31
CA ASP A 348 22.03 -12.43 -14.59
C ASP A 348 21.11 -12.60 -13.38
N ALA A 349 19.99 -13.31 -13.55
CA ALA A 349 19.07 -13.61 -12.45
C ALA A 349 19.75 -14.40 -11.32
N GLY A 350 20.61 -15.37 -11.65
CA GLY A 350 21.45 -16.10 -10.68
C GLY A 350 22.39 -15.15 -9.93
N GLY A 351 23.05 -14.24 -10.64
CA GLY A 351 23.91 -13.20 -10.06
C GLY A 351 23.18 -12.28 -9.11
N PHE A 352 22.05 -11.71 -9.53
CA PHE A 352 21.23 -10.84 -8.67
C PHE A 352 20.62 -11.57 -7.48
N SER A 353 20.21 -12.83 -7.63
CA SER A 353 19.70 -13.64 -6.51
C SER A 353 20.76 -13.84 -5.43
N ARG A 354 22.00 -14.18 -5.84
CA ARG A 354 23.16 -14.29 -4.93
C ARG A 354 23.41 -12.97 -4.21
N LEU A 355 23.49 -11.86 -4.94
CA LEU A 355 23.78 -10.54 -4.39
C LEU A 355 22.68 -10.07 -3.43
N LEU A 356 21.41 -10.31 -3.77
CA LEU A 356 20.29 -10.01 -2.88
C LEU A 356 20.36 -10.82 -1.59
N GLY A 357 20.68 -12.13 -1.68
CA GLY A 357 20.87 -12.99 -0.51
C GLY A 357 21.98 -12.50 0.41
N LEU A 358 23.06 -11.96 -0.15
CA LEU A 358 24.15 -11.34 0.60
C LEU A 358 23.69 -10.01 1.24
N ALA A 359 23.04 -9.14 0.47
CA ALA A 359 22.57 -7.85 0.97
C ALA A 359 21.57 -8.01 2.13
N LEU A 360 20.64 -8.96 2.05
CA LEU A 360 19.64 -9.21 3.11
C LEU A 360 20.25 -9.72 4.43
N LYS A 361 21.42 -10.37 4.36
CA LYS A 361 22.13 -10.89 5.55
C LYS A 361 23.23 -9.96 6.03
N TRP A 362 23.58 -8.94 5.24
CA TRP A 362 24.70 -8.06 5.52
C TRP A 362 24.43 -7.22 6.77
N GLN A 363 25.44 -7.17 7.63
CA GLN A 363 25.46 -6.30 8.80
C GLN A 363 26.60 -5.30 8.63
N ARG A 364 26.29 -4.03 8.86
CA ARG A 364 27.31 -2.99 8.76
C ARG A 364 28.38 -3.18 9.82
N PRO A 365 29.64 -3.41 9.44
CA PRO A 365 30.71 -3.53 10.42
C PRO A 365 31.05 -2.16 11.01
N ASP A 366 31.40 -2.14 12.29
CA ASP A 366 31.85 -0.94 12.96
C ASP A 366 33.29 -0.63 12.59
N PHE A 367 33.58 0.63 12.26
CA PHE A 367 34.95 1.08 12.04
C PHE A 367 35.71 1.06 13.39
N PRO A 368 36.86 0.31 13.47
CA PRO A 368 37.45 -0.02 14.77
C PRO A 368 38.26 1.11 15.41
N VAL A 369 38.45 2.26 14.73
CA VAL A 369 39.22 3.42 15.24
C VAL A 369 38.31 4.61 15.47
N LYS A 370 38.50 5.30 16.59
CA LYS A 370 37.74 6.49 16.99
C LYS A 370 38.65 7.71 17.05
N GLY A 371 38.07 8.91 17.10
CA GLY A 371 38.83 10.16 17.26
C GLY A 371 39.69 10.21 18.56
N ALA A 372 39.21 9.61 19.63
CA ALA A 372 39.94 9.48 20.89
C ALA A 372 41.31 8.75 20.73
N ASP A 373 41.27 7.66 19.92
CA ASP A 373 42.49 6.86 19.68
C ASP A 373 43.61 7.70 19.01
N LEU A 374 43.22 8.59 18.07
CA LEU A 374 44.16 9.50 17.40
C LEU A 374 44.63 10.58 18.34
N THR A 375 43.82 11.05 19.26
CA THR A 375 44.22 12.05 20.29
C THR A 375 45.23 11.43 21.24
N GLU A 376 45.10 10.14 21.62
CA GLU A 376 46.10 9.41 22.41
C GLU A 376 47.44 9.28 21.68
N LEU A 377 47.43 9.24 20.34
CA LEU A 377 48.60 9.25 19.48
C LEU A 377 49.19 10.64 19.26
N GLY A 378 48.64 11.68 19.93
CA GLY A 378 49.13 13.04 19.87
C GLY A 378 48.47 13.93 18.79
N ALA A 379 47.41 13.48 18.15
CA ALA A 379 46.68 14.31 17.22
C ALA A 379 45.90 15.44 17.92
N ALA A 380 46.10 16.70 17.54
CA ALA A 380 45.27 17.78 18.04
C ALA A 380 43.84 17.69 17.50
N PRO A 381 42.80 17.96 18.32
CA PRO A 381 41.44 18.05 17.85
C PRO A 381 41.27 19.09 16.71
N GLY A 382 40.57 18.73 15.63
CA GLY A 382 40.35 19.67 14.55
C GLY A 382 40.16 18.98 13.16
N PRO A 383 40.09 19.77 12.09
CA PRO A 383 39.85 19.25 10.73
C PRO A 383 40.90 18.23 10.26
N LYS A 384 42.14 18.33 10.70
CA LYS A 384 43.24 17.44 10.37
C LYS A 384 42.99 16.01 10.93
N LEU A 385 42.54 15.89 12.19
CA LEU A 385 42.15 14.62 12.80
C LEU A 385 41.02 13.98 12.03
N GLY A 386 39.98 14.75 11.66
CA GLY A 386 38.88 14.25 10.83
C GLY A 386 39.31 13.73 9.45
N ALA A 387 40.31 14.40 8.83
CA ALA A 387 40.85 13.97 7.55
C ALA A 387 41.62 12.64 7.67
N ILE A 388 42.41 12.46 8.73
CA ILE A 388 43.13 11.19 8.99
C ILE A 388 42.15 10.07 9.22
N LEU A 389 41.12 10.26 10.10
CA LEU A 389 40.07 9.25 10.32
C LEU A 389 39.39 8.83 9.03
N LYS A 390 39.00 9.78 8.21
CA LYS A 390 38.35 9.54 6.92
C LYS A 390 39.26 8.78 5.93
N ASN A 391 40.54 9.02 5.94
CA ASN A 391 41.50 8.27 5.13
C ASN A 391 41.67 6.86 5.64
N LEU A 392 41.79 6.63 6.94
CA LEU A 392 41.91 5.33 7.56
C LEU A 392 40.63 4.50 7.30
N GLU A 393 39.46 5.09 7.44
CA GLU A 393 38.19 4.44 7.11
C GLU A 393 38.13 4.03 5.64
N ARG A 394 38.59 4.89 4.72
CA ARG A 394 38.68 4.56 3.30
C ARG A 394 39.61 3.37 3.06
N GLU A 395 40.81 3.35 3.65
CA GLU A 395 41.76 2.25 3.52
C GLU A 395 41.20 0.93 4.09
N TRP A 396 40.53 1.02 5.25
CA TRP A 396 39.86 -0.13 5.86
C TRP A 396 38.76 -0.70 4.96
N ILE A 397 37.91 0.15 4.35
CA ILE A 397 36.92 -0.28 3.37
C ILE A 397 37.59 -0.93 2.15
N GLU A 398 38.65 -0.29 1.61
CA GLU A 398 39.35 -0.83 0.42
C GLU A 398 40.05 -2.16 0.71
N SER A 399 40.52 -2.41 1.91
CA SER A 399 41.06 -3.71 2.34
C SER A 399 39.99 -4.82 2.45
N GLY A 400 38.70 -4.49 2.24
CA GLY A 400 37.58 -5.41 2.48
C GLY A 400 37.30 -5.63 3.96
N PHE A 401 37.52 -4.58 4.78
CA PHE A 401 37.34 -4.58 6.24
C PHE A 401 38.33 -5.49 6.98
N ALA A 402 39.46 -5.84 6.35
CA ALA A 402 40.43 -6.80 6.87
C ALA A 402 41.44 -6.17 7.84
N LEU A 403 41.67 -4.84 7.78
CA LEU A 403 42.59 -4.16 8.68
C LEU A 403 42.01 -4.10 10.11
N ASP A 404 42.75 -4.63 11.05
CA ASP A 404 42.38 -4.53 12.47
C ASP A 404 42.72 -3.15 13.07
N ARG A 405 42.31 -2.91 14.32
CA ARG A 405 42.58 -1.66 15.02
C ARG A 405 44.09 -1.36 15.15
N GLY A 406 44.92 -2.39 15.36
CA GLY A 406 46.37 -2.22 15.51
C GLY A 406 47.01 -1.68 14.24
N ALA A 407 46.76 -2.34 13.12
CA ALA A 407 47.25 -1.94 11.80
C ALA A 407 46.79 -0.54 11.39
N LEU A 408 45.55 -0.17 11.74
CA LEU A 408 45.06 1.20 11.50
C LEU A 408 45.68 2.24 12.37
N LEU A 409 46.02 1.97 13.63
CA LEU A 409 46.72 2.89 14.53
C LEU A 409 48.18 3.09 14.13
N GLU A 410 48.88 2.05 13.62
CA GLU A 410 50.20 2.17 13.03
C GLU A 410 50.19 3.17 11.84
N ARG A 411 49.24 3.02 10.91
CA ARG A 411 49.07 3.94 9.79
C ARG A 411 48.70 5.38 10.24
N ALA A 412 47.91 5.49 11.31
CA ALA A 412 47.58 6.77 11.91
C ALA A 412 48.86 7.47 12.42
N ALA A 413 49.74 6.73 13.14
CA ALA A 413 50.99 7.27 13.66
C ALA A 413 51.95 7.70 12.56
N GLU A 414 52.01 6.94 11.44
CA GLU A 414 52.80 7.33 10.25
C GLU A 414 52.24 8.62 9.61
N ALA A 415 50.91 8.71 9.42
CA ALA A 415 50.26 9.90 8.88
C ALA A 415 50.47 11.14 9.75
N LEU A 416 50.51 11.00 11.08
CA LEU A 416 50.78 12.09 12.01
C LEU A 416 52.22 12.58 11.95
N LYS A 417 53.20 11.69 11.73
CA LYS A 417 54.64 12.05 11.56
C LYS A 417 54.92 12.76 10.23
N ALA A 418 54.16 12.44 9.18
CA ALA A 418 54.31 13.01 7.84
C ALA A 418 53.58 14.36 7.66
N SER A 419 52.87 14.84 8.65
CA SER A 419 51.98 15.99 8.63
C SER A 419 52.51 17.17 9.48
#